data_7d5fd122624a4b3b3e491a72c7b0516e
#
_entry.id   7d5fd122624a4b3b3e491a72c7b0516e
#
_cell.length_a   1.000
_cell.length_b   1.000
_cell.length_c   1.000
_cell.angle_alpha   90.00
_cell.angle_beta   90.00
_cell.angle_gamma   90.00
#
_symmetry.space_group_name_H-M   'P 1'
#
loop_
_entity.id
_entity.type
_entity.pdbx_description
1 polymer ?
#
loop_
_entity_poly.entity_id
_entity_poly.type
_entity_poly.pdbx_seq_one_letter_code
_entity_poly.pdbx_strand_id
1 'polypeptide(L)'
;YNLPLLGQLYGGKGELNLETLLQSGADVVIDVGEQKDGMADDLNALQEQTGIPFVHIDCYTGSMGDTYRTLGTLLGKETEGNTLGEYCDKIYNRTNEIAASVKKVNLLYCLGDKGENVIAKGSYHAEIIDLLSNNLAVVESPSSKGTGNEVDIEQILKWNPDVILFAPGSVYATVGEDSAWQGVTAI
;
A
#
# COMPACT_ATOMS: atom_id res chain seq x y z
N TYR A 1 21.94 -2.74 0.35
CA TYR A 1 22.19 -4.02 -0.31
C TYR A 1 22.72 -3.76 -1.71
N ASN A 2 23.75 -4.50 -2.13
CA ASN A 2 24.35 -4.43 -3.48
C ASN A 2 23.77 -5.57 -4.34
N LEU A 3 22.43 -5.68 -4.39
CA LEU A 3 21.76 -6.64 -5.26
C LEU A 3 21.43 -5.99 -6.61
N PRO A 4 21.46 -6.74 -7.71
CA PRO A 4 21.07 -6.22 -9.01
C PRO A 4 19.60 -5.81 -9.00
N LEU A 5 19.30 -4.70 -9.65
CA LEU A 5 17.92 -4.26 -9.86
C LEU A 5 17.40 -4.94 -11.14
N LEU A 6 16.36 -5.76 -10.99
CA LEU A 6 15.80 -6.55 -12.08
C LEU A 6 14.55 -5.90 -12.73
N GLY A 7 14.10 -4.77 -12.17
CA GLY A 7 12.86 -4.11 -12.57
C GLY A 7 11.74 -4.32 -11.56
N GLN A 8 10.51 -4.11 -12.00
CA GLN A 8 9.30 -4.24 -11.17
C GLN A 8 8.27 -5.13 -11.85
N LEU A 9 7.62 -5.96 -11.06
CA LEU A 9 6.55 -6.83 -11.54
C LEU A 9 5.23 -6.06 -11.63
N TYR A 10 4.90 -5.31 -10.56
CA TYR A 10 3.70 -4.48 -10.47
C TYR A 10 4.04 -3.10 -9.91
N GLY A 11 3.37 -2.08 -10.44
CA GLY A 11 3.54 -0.69 -10.00
C GLY A 11 4.86 -0.05 -10.46
N GLY A 12 5.01 1.25 -10.23
CA GLY A 12 6.22 1.98 -10.55
C GLY A 12 6.45 2.26 -12.05
N LYS A 13 7.68 2.68 -12.39
CA LYS A 13 8.05 3.16 -13.74
C LYS A 13 8.93 2.18 -14.52
N GLY A 14 9.10 0.96 -14.07
CA GLY A 14 9.97 -0.03 -14.71
C GLY A 14 9.25 -1.36 -14.94
N GLU A 15 9.55 -2.00 -16.05
CA GLU A 15 9.11 -3.36 -16.32
C GLU A 15 10.16 -4.36 -15.83
N LEU A 16 9.74 -5.57 -15.45
CA LEU A 16 10.65 -6.65 -15.12
C LEU A 16 11.46 -7.04 -16.35
N ASN A 17 12.78 -7.01 -16.22
CA ASN A 17 13.67 -7.43 -17.29
C ASN A 17 13.90 -8.95 -17.21
N LEU A 18 13.21 -9.70 -18.07
CA LEU A 18 13.25 -11.16 -18.07
C LEU A 18 14.64 -11.72 -18.44
N GLU A 19 15.38 -11.05 -19.33
CA GLU A 19 16.73 -11.48 -19.68
C GLU A 19 17.66 -11.36 -18.46
N THR A 20 17.64 -10.23 -17.78
CA THR A 20 18.42 -10.03 -16.56
C THR A 20 17.99 -10.97 -15.45
N LEU A 21 16.69 -11.27 -15.33
CA LEU A 21 16.16 -12.25 -14.38
C LEU A 21 16.75 -13.64 -14.67
N LEU A 22 16.70 -14.11 -15.91
CA LEU A 22 17.28 -15.39 -16.31
C LEU A 22 18.79 -15.47 -16.06
N GLN A 23 19.51 -14.38 -16.32
CA GLN A 23 20.96 -14.30 -16.06
C GLN A 23 21.29 -14.25 -14.56
N SER A 24 20.35 -13.88 -13.71
CA SER A 24 20.58 -13.80 -12.26
C SER A 24 20.74 -15.18 -11.59
N GLY A 25 20.24 -16.24 -12.23
CA GLY A 25 20.22 -17.60 -11.68
C GLY A 25 19.26 -17.75 -10.51
N ALA A 26 18.18 -16.96 -10.50
CA ALA A 26 17.13 -17.07 -9.46
C ALA A 26 16.43 -18.43 -9.52
N ASP A 27 16.26 -19.08 -8.38
CA ASP A 27 15.52 -20.34 -8.25
C ASP A 27 14.01 -20.13 -8.12
N VAL A 28 13.60 -18.95 -7.67
CA VAL A 28 12.19 -18.57 -7.46
C VAL A 28 12.04 -17.05 -7.49
N VAL A 29 10.93 -16.58 -7.99
CA VAL A 29 10.51 -15.18 -7.85
C VAL A 29 9.37 -15.11 -6.85
N ILE A 30 9.52 -14.30 -5.82
CA ILE A 30 8.53 -14.11 -4.76
C ILE A 30 7.98 -12.69 -4.87
N ASP A 31 6.70 -12.58 -5.18
CA ASP A 31 5.93 -11.34 -5.11
C ASP A 31 5.21 -11.29 -3.77
N VAL A 32 5.29 -10.15 -3.09
CA VAL A 32 4.69 -9.97 -1.76
C VAL A 32 3.87 -8.69 -1.75
N GLY A 33 2.59 -8.79 -1.42
CA GLY A 33 1.74 -7.60 -1.36
C GLY A 33 0.26 -7.90 -1.49
N GLU A 34 -0.45 -6.96 -2.10
CA GLU A 34 -1.88 -7.07 -2.42
C GLU A 34 -2.08 -8.00 -3.62
N GLN A 35 -2.97 -8.97 -3.48
CA GLN A 35 -3.43 -9.76 -4.62
C GLN A 35 -4.22 -8.86 -5.58
N LYS A 36 -3.92 -8.95 -6.87
CA LYS A 36 -4.57 -8.17 -7.94
C LYS A 36 -5.35 -9.05 -8.88
N ASP A 37 -6.37 -8.47 -9.49
CA ASP A 37 -7.13 -9.17 -10.53
C ASP A 37 -6.21 -9.58 -11.69
N GLY A 38 -6.31 -10.83 -12.15
CA GLY A 38 -5.50 -11.37 -13.23
C GLY A 38 -4.08 -11.78 -12.84
N MET A 39 -3.63 -11.51 -11.60
CA MET A 39 -2.26 -11.78 -11.14
C MET A 39 -1.84 -13.24 -11.34
N ALA A 40 -2.73 -14.20 -11.08
CA ALA A 40 -2.40 -15.63 -11.26
C ALA A 40 -2.04 -15.96 -12.72
N ASP A 41 -2.79 -15.38 -13.66
CA ASP A 41 -2.53 -15.58 -15.09
C ASP A 41 -1.22 -14.89 -15.51
N ASP A 42 -0.96 -13.68 -15.02
CA ASP A 42 0.29 -12.95 -15.29
C ASP A 42 1.51 -13.72 -14.75
N LEU A 43 1.45 -14.21 -13.51
CA LEU A 43 2.56 -14.97 -12.89
C LEU A 43 2.76 -16.32 -13.61
N ASN A 44 1.70 -17.01 -14.00
CA ASN A 44 1.79 -18.23 -14.77
C ASN A 44 2.45 -18.00 -16.14
N ALA A 45 2.07 -16.93 -16.85
CA ALA A 45 2.68 -16.57 -18.12
C ALA A 45 4.18 -16.27 -17.98
N LEU A 46 4.58 -15.58 -16.92
CA LEU A 46 6.00 -15.31 -16.63
C LEU A 46 6.76 -16.58 -16.28
N GLN A 47 6.15 -17.48 -15.51
CA GLN A 47 6.73 -18.78 -15.20
C GLN A 47 6.92 -19.63 -16.45
N GLU A 48 5.94 -19.66 -17.36
CA GLU A 48 6.06 -20.37 -18.65
C GLU A 48 7.19 -19.79 -19.53
N GLN A 49 7.34 -18.46 -19.55
CA GLN A 49 8.38 -17.79 -20.35
C GLN A 49 9.79 -18.01 -19.80
N THR A 50 9.95 -18.07 -18.49
CA THR A 50 11.26 -18.08 -17.84
C THR A 50 11.68 -19.44 -17.35
N GLY A 51 10.74 -20.36 -17.10
CA GLY A 51 10.98 -21.63 -16.44
C GLY A 51 11.29 -21.48 -14.93
N ILE A 52 11.22 -20.28 -14.38
CA ILE A 52 11.42 -19.98 -12.95
C ILE A 52 10.07 -19.97 -12.26
N PRO A 53 9.87 -20.65 -11.12
CA PRO A 53 8.65 -20.55 -10.34
C PRO A 53 8.37 -19.11 -9.87
N PHE A 54 7.13 -18.65 -10.06
CA PHE A 54 6.64 -17.38 -9.53
C PHE A 54 5.58 -17.69 -8.47
N VAL A 55 5.75 -17.14 -7.28
CA VAL A 55 4.81 -17.31 -6.17
C VAL A 55 4.39 -15.95 -5.62
N HIS A 56 3.11 -15.82 -5.30
CA HIS A 56 2.58 -14.64 -4.61
C HIS A 56 2.27 -14.99 -3.15
N ILE A 57 2.58 -14.07 -2.26
CA ILE A 57 2.26 -14.15 -0.83
C ILE A 57 1.53 -12.88 -0.44
N ASP A 58 0.28 -13.03 -0.03
CA ASP A 58 -0.51 -11.92 0.48
C ASP A 58 0.18 -11.25 1.67
N CYS A 59 0.21 -9.92 1.67
CA CYS A 59 0.76 -9.13 2.76
C CYS A 59 -0.11 -7.91 3.04
N TYR A 60 -0.96 -8.04 4.02
CA TYR A 60 -1.77 -6.95 4.56
C TYR A 60 -1.27 -6.60 5.95
N THR A 61 -1.55 -5.39 6.41
CA THR A 61 -1.11 -4.93 7.74
C THR A 61 -1.52 -5.89 8.86
N GLY A 62 -2.75 -6.42 8.78
CA GLY A 62 -3.28 -7.35 9.77
C GLY A 62 -2.76 -8.79 9.67
N SER A 63 -2.22 -9.20 8.52
CA SER A 63 -1.68 -10.54 8.27
C SER A 63 -0.18 -10.58 8.02
N MET A 64 0.52 -9.46 8.26
CA MET A 64 1.97 -9.36 8.01
C MET A 64 2.77 -10.40 8.81
N GLY A 65 2.30 -10.79 10.00
CA GLY A 65 2.89 -11.85 10.80
C GLY A 65 2.87 -13.20 10.07
N ASP A 66 1.76 -13.55 9.44
CA ASP A 66 1.61 -14.80 8.68
C ASP A 66 2.43 -14.76 7.39
N THR A 67 2.56 -13.59 6.77
CA THR A 67 3.44 -13.39 5.60
C THR A 67 4.89 -13.75 5.96
N TYR A 68 5.41 -13.26 7.09
CA TYR A 68 6.76 -13.61 7.54
C TYR A 68 6.93 -15.09 7.87
N ARG A 69 5.93 -15.74 8.46
CA ARG A 69 5.96 -17.20 8.72
C ARG A 69 5.98 -17.99 7.44
N THR A 70 5.16 -17.61 6.46
CA THR A 70 5.11 -18.23 5.13
C THR A 70 6.45 -18.08 4.41
N LEU A 71 7.04 -16.87 4.41
CA LEU A 71 8.37 -16.64 3.87
C LEU A 71 9.43 -17.47 4.59
N GLY A 72 9.36 -17.54 5.91
CA GLY A 72 10.27 -18.37 6.73
C GLY A 72 10.23 -19.83 6.31
N THR A 73 9.03 -20.39 6.14
CA THR A 73 8.83 -21.78 5.68
C THR A 73 9.38 -21.98 4.26
N LEU A 74 9.04 -21.07 3.34
CA LEU A 74 9.50 -21.15 1.95
C LEU A 74 11.02 -21.09 1.81
N LEU A 75 11.67 -20.31 2.64
CA LEU A 75 13.12 -20.06 2.58
C LEU A 75 13.95 -20.93 3.55
N GLY A 76 13.33 -21.84 4.30
CA GLY A 76 14.02 -22.64 5.34
C GLY A 76 14.55 -21.77 6.49
N LYS A 77 13.80 -20.72 6.85
CA LYS A 77 14.12 -19.72 7.89
C LYS A 77 12.97 -19.58 8.90
N GLU A 78 12.42 -20.72 9.33
CA GLU A 78 11.23 -20.75 10.18
C GLU A 78 11.41 -20.00 11.49
N THR A 79 12.61 -20.06 12.09
CA THR A 79 12.91 -19.36 13.35
C THR A 79 12.84 -17.85 13.17
N GLU A 80 13.47 -17.33 12.13
CA GLU A 80 13.47 -15.91 11.79
C GLU A 80 12.06 -15.45 11.39
N GLY A 81 11.37 -16.25 10.57
CA GLY A 81 10.00 -15.99 10.16
C GLY A 81 9.04 -15.91 11.33
N ASN A 82 9.13 -16.83 12.30
CA ASN A 82 8.33 -16.80 13.52
C ASN A 82 8.65 -15.56 14.38
N THR A 83 9.93 -15.24 14.57
CA THR A 83 10.35 -14.08 15.37
C THR A 83 9.81 -12.77 14.79
N LEU A 84 9.90 -12.59 13.47
CA LEU A 84 9.36 -11.42 12.79
C LEU A 84 7.83 -11.41 12.82
N GLY A 85 7.21 -12.57 12.63
CA GLY A 85 5.76 -12.74 12.71
C GLY A 85 5.20 -12.34 14.08
N GLU A 86 5.76 -12.85 15.17
CA GLU A 86 5.38 -12.48 16.54
C GLU A 86 5.54 -10.97 16.81
N TYR A 87 6.60 -10.37 16.27
CA TYR A 87 6.81 -8.92 16.39
C TYR A 87 5.69 -8.14 15.68
N CYS A 88 5.35 -8.51 14.44
CA CYS A 88 4.28 -7.87 13.69
C CYS A 88 2.93 -8.00 14.38
N ASP A 89 2.58 -9.22 14.83
CA ASP A 89 1.32 -9.49 15.54
C ASP A 89 1.22 -8.64 16.83
N LYS A 90 2.31 -8.57 17.59
CA LYS A 90 2.36 -7.77 18.83
C LYS A 90 2.11 -6.28 18.56
N ILE A 91 2.76 -5.72 17.51
CA ILE A 91 2.58 -4.31 17.16
C ILE A 91 1.16 -4.06 16.67
N TYR A 92 0.66 -4.91 15.77
CA TYR A 92 -0.68 -4.78 15.21
C TYR A 92 -1.76 -4.85 16.29
N ASN A 93 -1.70 -5.87 17.17
CA ASN A 93 -2.65 -6.05 18.27
C ASN A 93 -2.63 -4.87 19.23
N ARG A 94 -1.45 -4.40 19.64
CA ARG A 94 -1.32 -3.21 20.49
C ARG A 94 -1.87 -1.95 19.83
N THR A 95 -1.64 -1.77 18.54
CA THR A 95 -2.17 -0.64 17.78
C THR A 95 -3.69 -0.67 17.72
N ASN A 96 -4.29 -1.86 17.50
CA ASN A 96 -5.73 -2.05 17.55
C ASN A 96 -6.34 -1.69 18.90
N GLU A 97 -5.72 -2.15 20.00
CA GLU A 97 -6.16 -1.84 21.37
C GLU A 97 -6.18 -0.32 21.62
N ILE A 98 -5.10 0.37 21.20
CA ILE A 98 -5.02 1.82 21.35
C ILE A 98 -6.07 2.50 20.45
N ALA A 99 -6.18 2.12 19.18
CA ALA A 99 -7.13 2.67 18.24
C ALA A 99 -8.59 2.51 18.70
N ALA A 100 -8.90 1.38 19.37
CA ALA A 100 -10.22 1.14 19.97
C ALA A 100 -10.51 1.98 21.21
N SER A 101 -9.47 2.45 21.92
CA SER A 101 -9.59 3.20 23.16
C SER A 101 -9.66 4.72 22.99
N VAL A 102 -9.34 5.24 21.81
CA VAL A 102 -9.29 6.67 21.52
C VAL A 102 -10.40 7.11 20.56
N LYS A 103 -10.81 8.38 20.65
CA LYS A 103 -11.70 8.96 19.66
C LYS A 103 -10.91 9.19 18.35
N LYS A 104 -11.34 8.52 17.28
CA LYS A 104 -10.75 8.70 15.95
C LYS A 104 -11.11 10.08 15.39
N VAL A 105 -10.14 10.74 14.76
CA VAL A 105 -10.35 11.99 14.03
C VAL A 105 -10.86 11.71 12.61
N ASN A 106 -11.63 12.62 12.04
CA ASN A 106 -12.02 12.59 10.65
C ASN A 106 -10.83 13.03 9.79
N LEU A 107 -10.34 12.13 8.94
CA LEU A 107 -9.09 12.33 8.23
C LEU A 107 -9.26 12.07 6.74
N LEU A 108 -8.54 12.86 5.94
CA LEU A 108 -8.25 12.56 4.54
C LEU A 108 -6.74 12.43 4.36
N TYR A 109 -6.33 11.48 3.52
CA TYR A 109 -4.95 11.39 3.04
C TYR A 109 -4.96 11.75 1.56
N CYS A 110 -4.36 12.90 1.24
CA CYS A 110 -4.41 13.53 -0.07
C CYS A 110 -3.05 13.47 -0.77
N LEU A 111 -3.10 13.21 -2.06
CA LEU A 111 -1.98 13.00 -2.96
C LEU A 111 -2.14 13.85 -4.22
N GLY A 112 -1.20 13.69 -5.16
CA GLY A 112 -1.21 14.37 -6.45
C GLY A 112 -0.78 15.83 -6.34
N ASP A 113 -0.52 16.47 -7.47
CA ASP A 113 0.07 17.81 -7.52
C ASP A 113 -0.86 18.89 -6.96
N LYS A 114 -2.17 18.64 -6.95
CA LYS A 114 -3.20 19.55 -6.44
C LYS A 114 -3.83 19.10 -5.12
N GLY A 115 -3.41 17.95 -4.59
CA GLY A 115 -4.02 17.36 -3.40
C GLY A 115 -5.41 16.76 -3.59
N GLU A 116 -5.86 16.60 -4.84
CA GLU A 116 -7.19 16.12 -5.20
C GLU A 116 -7.27 14.58 -5.38
N ASN A 117 -6.16 13.87 -5.16
CA ASN A 117 -6.17 12.43 -5.13
C ASN A 117 -6.24 11.94 -3.68
N VAL A 118 -7.16 11.05 -3.36
CA VAL A 118 -7.38 10.57 -1.99
C VAL A 118 -7.12 9.06 -1.89
N ILE A 119 -6.55 8.64 -0.78
CA ILE A 119 -6.46 7.20 -0.45
C ILE A 119 -7.81 6.76 0.11
N ALA A 120 -8.57 6.07 -0.72
CA ALA A 120 -9.95 5.70 -0.44
C ALA A 120 -10.06 4.66 0.68
N LYS A 121 -11.06 4.83 1.53
CA LYS A 121 -11.42 3.89 2.58
C LYS A 121 -11.64 2.48 2.02
N GLY A 122 -11.06 1.50 2.68
CA GLY A 122 -11.14 0.09 2.28
C GLY A 122 -10.16 -0.32 1.17
N SER A 123 -9.36 0.61 0.62
CA SER A 123 -8.27 0.24 -0.29
C SER A 123 -7.06 -0.34 0.47
N TYR A 124 -6.24 -1.12 -0.22
CA TYR A 124 -5.00 -1.66 0.33
C TYR A 124 -4.11 -0.56 0.94
N HIS A 125 -3.99 0.58 0.27
CA HIS A 125 -3.17 1.69 0.73
C HIS A 125 -3.78 2.46 1.93
N ALA A 126 -5.06 2.22 2.25
CA ALA A 126 -5.75 2.87 3.35
C ALA A 126 -5.66 2.10 4.69
N GLU A 127 -5.13 0.89 4.74
CA GLU A 127 -5.20 0.01 5.92
C GLU A 127 -4.80 0.71 7.23
N ILE A 128 -3.67 1.42 7.24
CA ILE A 128 -3.20 2.15 8.43
C ILE A 128 -4.10 3.38 8.71
N ILE A 129 -4.56 4.06 7.68
CA ILE A 129 -5.44 5.21 7.82
C ILE A 129 -6.78 4.78 8.42
N ASP A 130 -7.36 3.70 7.90
CA ASP A 130 -8.63 3.13 8.35
C ASP A 130 -8.52 2.56 9.78
N LEU A 131 -7.35 2.00 10.12
CA LEU A 131 -7.08 1.52 11.47
C LEU A 131 -7.05 2.67 12.49
N LEU A 132 -6.35 3.76 12.19
CA LEU A 132 -6.02 4.81 13.15
C LEU A 132 -6.98 6.02 13.13
N SER A 133 -7.75 6.21 12.06
CA SER A 133 -8.63 7.35 11.87
C SER A 133 -10.02 6.96 11.38
N ASN A 134 -10.91 7.95 11.33
CA ASN A 134 -12.13 7.87 10.54
C ASN A 134 -11.82 8.40 9.14
N ASN A 135 -11.40 7.52 8.24
CA ASN A 135 -11.12 7.87 6.86
C ASN A 135 -12.41 8.27 6.16
N LEU A 136 -12.48 9.53 5.72
CA LEU A 136 -13.66 10.11 5.07
C LEU A 136 -13.73 9.85 3.58
N ALA A 137 -12.64 9.38 2.96
CA ALA A 137 -12.54 9.14 1.52
C ALA A 137 -13.38 7.93 1.07
N VAL A 138 -14.69 8.01 1.21
CA VAL A 138 -15.63 6.97 0.73
C VAL A 138 -15.94 7.25 -0.73
N VAL A 139 -15.52 6.35 -1.60
CA VAL A 139 -15.73 6.39 -3.05
C VAL A 139 -16.41 5.11 -3.52
N GLU A 140 -17.05 5.16 -4.68
CA GLU A 140 -17.79 4.01 -5.22
C GLU A 140 -16.87 2.83 -5.55
N SER A 141 -15.68 3.11 -6.10
CA SER A 141 -14.68 2.10 -6.48
C SER A 141 -13.30 2.51 -5.98
N PRO A 142 -12.87 2.02 -4.80
CA PRO A 142 -11.54 2.28 -4.28
C PRO A 142 -10.43 1.81 -5.23
N SER A 143 -9.49 2.69 -5.52
CA SER A 143 -8.36 2.38 -6.39
C SER A 143 -7.36 1.47 -5.67
N SER A 144 -6.91 0.42 -6.34
CA SER A 144 -5.76 -0.40 -5.91
C SER A 144 -4.40 0.25 -6.21
N LYS A 145 -4.39 1.43 -6.86
CA LYS A 145 -3.15 2.15 -7.17
C LYS A 145 -2.76 3.07 -6.01
N GLY A 146 -1.47 3.12 -5.71
CA GLY A 146 -0.92 4.02 -4.68
C GLY A 146 -1.10 5.52 -5.00
N THR A 147 -1.54 5.86 -6.21
CA THR A 147 -1.93 7.23 -6.59
C THR A 147 -3.32 7.62 -6.09
N GLY A 148 -4.09 6.68 -5.54
CA GLY A 148 -5.43 6.92 -5.01
C GLY A 148 -6.50 7.17 -6.06
N ASN A 149 -7.63 7.72 -5.60
CA ASN A 149 -8.77 8.13 -6.42
C ASN A 149 -8.76 9.64 -6.59
N GLU A 150 -8.93 10.11 -7.83
CA GLU A 150 -9.15 11.53 -8.11
C GLU A 150 -10.56 11.92 -7.70
N VAL A 151 -10.68 13.05 -6.99
CA VAL A 151 -11.94 13.64 -6.53
C VAL A 151 -11.91 15.14 -6.75
N ASP A 152 -13.07 15.77 -6.86
CA ASP A 152 -13.14 17.21 -6.94
C ASP A 152 -13.09 17.86 -5.54
N ILE A 153 -12.72 19.13 -5.50
CA ILE A 153 -12.63 19.91 -4.25
C ILE A 153 -13.99 20.02 -3.54
N GLU A 154 -15.09 20.01 -4.28
CA GLU A 154 -16.43 20.07 -3.70
C GLU A 154 -16.73 18.81 -2.88
N GLN A 155 -16.21 17.66 -3.30
CA GLN A 155 -16.34 16.42 -2.54
C GLN A 155 -15.51 16.48 -1.25
N ILE A 156 -14.30 17.05 -1.29
CA ILE A 156 -13.46 17.27 -0.11
C ILE A 156 -14.15 18.22 0.88
N LEU A 157 -14.74 19.31 0.39
CA LEU A 157 -15.54 20.23 1.20
C LEU A 157 -16.74 19.54 1.86
N LYS A 158 -17.45 18.66 1.14
CA LYS A 158 -18.57 17.88 1.70
C LYS A 158 -18.13 16.93 2.79
N TRP A 159 -16.98 16.31 2.66
CA TRP A 159 -16.45 15.42 3.69
C TRP A 159 -16.05 16.17 4.96
N ASN A 160 -15.65 17.42 4.84
CA ASN A 160 -15.29 18.31 5.95
C ASN A 160 -14.36 17.65 6.99
N PRO A 161 -13.13 17.28 6.60
CA PRO A 161 -12.19 16.61 7.49
C PRO A 161 -11.73 17.52 8.65
N ASP A 162 -11.39 16.89 9.79
CA ASP A 162 -10.71 17.57 10.90
C ASP A 162 -9.20 17.69 10.63
N VAL A 163 -8.64 16.73 9.86
CA VAL A 163 -7.22 16.66 9.53
C VAL A 163 -7.04 16.19 8.09
N ILE A 164 -6.12 16.82 7.37
CA ILE A 164 -5.66 16.38 6.05
C ILE A 164 -4.16 16.12 6.12
N LEU A 165 -3.75 14.94 5.66
CA LEU A 165 -2.35 14.60 5.43
C LEU A 165 -2.05 14.70 3.95
N PHE A 166 -1.07 15.50 3.59
CA PHE A 166 -0.60 15.64 2.21
C PHE A 166 0.71 14.89 1.99
N ALA A 167 0.81 14.13 0.91
CA ALA A 167 2.05 13.55 0.43
C ALA A 167 2.15 13.69 -1.11
N PRO A 168 3.31 14.17 -1.61
CA PRO A 168 4.48 14.66 -0.88
C PRO A 168 4.26 16.04 -0.24
N GLY A 169 5.17 16.44 0.65
CA GLY A 169 5.07 17.72 1.37
C GLY A 169 5.05 18.98 0.49
N SER A 170 5.48 18.90 -0.78
CA SER A 170 5.36 19.99 -1.76
C SER A 170 3.90 20.37 -2.06
N VAL A 171 2.98 19.41 -1.99
CA VAL A 171 1.55 19.63 -2.22
C VAL A 171 0.95 20.56 -1.17
N TYR A 172 1.39 20.46 0.10
CA TYR A 172 0.92 21.32 1.17
C TYR A 172 1.16 22.82 0.88
N ALA A 173 2.32 23.15 0.32
CA ALA A 173 2.63 24.54 -0.05
C ALA A 173 1.72 25.05 -1.18
N THR A 174 1.47 24.22 -2.20
CA THR A 174 0.59 24.55 -3.33
C THR A 174 -0.85 24.74 -2.88
N VAL A 175 -1.35 23.83 -2.05
CA VAL A 175 -2.72 23.85 -1.51
C VAL A 175 -2.97 25.12 -0.66
N GLY A 176 -2.00 25.56 0.14
CA GLY A 176 -2.13 26.77 0.96
C GLY A 176 -2.28 28.07 0.15
N GLU A 177 -1.83 28.07 -1.10
CA GLU A 177 -1.93 29.23 -2.01
C GLU A 177 -3.17 29.13 -2.94
N ASP A 178 -3.78 27.97 -3.06
CA ASP A 178 -4.93 27.74 -3.94
C ASP A 178 -6.24 28.15 -3.27
N SER A 179 -6.91 29.13 -3.88
CA SER A 179 -8.20 29.64 -3.38
C SER A 179 -9.32 28.57 -3.33
N ALA A 180 -9.22 27.50 -4.11
CA ALA A 180 -10.19 26.40 -4.09
C ALA A 180 -10.20 25.68 -2.74
N TRP A 181 -9.05 25.62 -2.05
CA TRP A 181 -8.91 24.99 -0.75
C TRP A 181 -9.30 25.87 0.45
N GLN A 182 -9.46 27.19 0.26
CA GLN A 182 -9.75 28.10 1.37
C GLN A 182 -11.10 27.84 2.08
N GLY A 183 -11.98 27.05 1.45
CA GLY A 183 -13.24 26.62 2.07
C GLY A 183 -13.10 25.38 2.97
N VAL A 184 -11.94 24.71 2.98
CA VAL A 184 -11.68 23.51 3.76
C VAL A 184 -11.21 23.90 5.17
N THR A 185 -11.97 23.56 6.20
CA THR A 185 -11.72 24.01 7.59
C THR A 185 -10.39 23.50 8.16
N ALA A 186 -9.84 22.39 7.61
CA ALA A 186 -8.58 21.79 8.05
C ALA A 186 -7.32 22.44 7.45
N ILE A 187 -7.46 23.48 6.59
CA ILE A 187 -6.35 24.21 5.93
C ILE A 187 -6.03 25.51 6.64
#